data_85e1a9a7bf7d9ea8be02f2bf573d477f
#
_entry.id   85e1a9a7bf7d9ea8be02f2bf573d477f
#
_cell.length_a   1.000
_cell.length_b   1.000
_cell.length_c   1.000
_cell.angle_alpha   90.00
_cell.angle_beta   90.00
_cell.angle_gamma   90.00
#
_symmetry.space_group_name_H-M   'P 1'
#
loop_
_entity.id
_entity.type
_entity.pdbx_description
1 polymer ?
#
loop_
_entity_poly.entity_id
_entity_poly.type
_entity_poly.pdbx_seq_one_letter_code
_entity_poly.pdbx_strand_id
1 'polypeptide(L)'
;MLGALAALGGCATLDEKQREWIFQPSDRSWGGGGAAEGLSDVWIEFTSRADAPKPVRLHALWLPQARADAPVLLYLHGARWDVRSSTHRMRRMHELGFAVLGVDYRGFGQSTPGLPSETLALEDAQAAWQWLASQHPRAPRYLFGHSLGSAIAVRLAGEVDDVAGLIVEGSFTSIADVVQSMKWGWLPVAPLITQRFDAGAQIERVKAPLLVVHGSQDRLIQPALGRALYERARSPKRFVLVEGGTHHNTNAVGQAAYREAIAELFGVRATY
;
A
#
# COMPACT_ATOMS: atom_id res chain seq x y z
N MET A 1 -39.43 -7.28 -15.43
CA MET A 1 -38.39 -8.19 -14.89
C MET A 1 -37.12 -8.26 -15.75
N LEU A 2 -37.18 -8.28 -17.07
CA LEU A 2 -35.99 -8.31 -17.96
C LEU A 2 -35.05 -7.09 -17.80
N GLY A 3 -35.58 -5.90 -17.56
CA GLY A 3 -34.76 -4.68 -17.40
C GLY A 3 -33.90 -4.65 -16.13
N ALA A 4 -34.37 -5.27 -15.04
CA ALA A 4 -33.60 -5.34 -13.77
C ALA A 4 -32.43 -6.34 -13.87
N LEU A 5 -32.61 -7.44 -14.58
CA LEU A 5 -31.54 -8.43 -14.82
C LEU A 5 -30.43 -7.88 -15.75
N ALA A 6 -30.79 -7.09 -16.76
CA ALA A 6 -29.81 -6.45 -17.64
C ALA A 6 -28.98 -5.37 -16.90
N ALA A 7 -29.62 -4.60 -15.99
CA ALA A 7 -28.93 -3.61 -15.18
C ALA A 7 -27.97 -4.26 -14.17
N LEU A 8 -28.34 -5.35 -13.53
CA LEU A 8 -27.48 -6.09 -12.59
C LEU A 8 -26.28 -6.73 -13.30
N GLY A 9 -26.48 -7.31 -14.48
CA GLY A 9 -25.38 -7.85 -15.28
C GLY A 9 -24.41 -6.78 -15.74
N GLY A 10 -24.89 -5.60 -16.14
CA GLY A 10 -24.05 -4.46 -16.53
C GLY A 10 -23.21 -3.89 -15.38
N CYS A 11 -23.76 -3.81 -14.17
CA CYS A 11 -23.04 -3.34 -12.98
C CYS A 11 -21.93 -4.31 -12.56
N ALA A 12 -22.20 -5.62 -12.57
CA ALA A 12 -21.20 -6.64 -12.22
C ALA A 12 -20.03 -6.63 -13.22
N THR A 13 -20.31 -6.51 -14.52
CA THR A 13 -19.29 -6.41 -15.56
C THR A 13 -18.47 -5.12 -15.42
N LEU A 14 -19.08 -3.99 -15.06
CA LEU A 14 -18.39 -2.72 -14.86
C LEU A 14 -17.43 -2.81 -13.65
N ASP A 15 -17.87 -3.38 -12.53
CA ASP A 15 -17.03 -3.59 -11.35
C ASP A 15 -15.83 -4.48 -11.66
N GLU A 16 -16.06 -5.61 -12.33
CA GLU A 16 -15.00 -6.53 -12.73
C GLU A 16 -13.96 -5.85 -13.62
N LYS A 17 -14.39 -5.08 -14.63
CA LYS A 17 -13.47 -4.32 -15.49
C LYS A 17 -12.69 -3.24 -14.74
N GLN A 18 -13.30 -2.56 -13.78
CA GLN A 18 -12.58 -1.60 -12.93
C GLN A 18 -11.54 -2.29 -12.07
N ARG A 19 -11.86 -3.43 -11.47
CA ARG A 19 -10.92 -4.23 -10.68
C ARG A 19 -9.72 -4.68 -11.53
N GLU A 20 -9.97 -5.23 -12.73
CA GLU A 20 -8.91 -5.58 -13.68
C GLU A 20 -8.04 -4.38 -14.04
N TRP A 21 -8.65 -3.23 -14.32
CA TRP A 21 -7.93 -2.03 -14.75
C TRP A 21 -7.14 -1.36 -13.60
N ILE A 22 -7.72 -1.28 -12.40
CA ILE A 22 -7.08 -0.63 -11.24
C ILE A 22 -5.95 -1.49 -10.70
N PHE A 23 -6.20 -2.77 -10.45
CA PHE A 23 -5.20 -3.65 -9.86
C PHE A 23 -4.17 -4.16 -10.87
N GLN A 24 -4.60 -4.49 -12.09
CA GLN A 24 -3.77 -5.12 -13.12
C GLN A 24 -2.97 -6.30 -12.54
N PRO A 25 -3.64 -7.28 -11.89
CA PRO A 25 -2.97 -8.32 -11.16
C PRO A 25 -2.06 -9.16 -12.06
N SER A 26 -0.91 -9.53 -11.56
CA SER A 26 0.09 -10.27 -12.33
C SER A 26 0.87 -11.22 -11.42
N ASP A 27 1.20 -12.38 -11.97
CA ASP A 27 2.18 -13.34 -11.44
C ASP A 27 3.61 -13.01 -11.88
N ARG A 28 3.78 -11.94 -12.69
CA ARG A 28 5.08 -11.54 -13.22
C ARG A 28 5.85 -10.71 -12.22
N SER A 29 7.04 -11.15 -11.90
CA SER A 29 8.04 -10.33 -11.20
C SER A 29 8.89 -9.56 -12.22
N TRP A 30 9.10 -8.29 -11.94
CA TRP A 30 10.02 -7.44 -12.70
C TRP A 30 11.39 -7.47 -12.02
N GLY A 31 12.42 -7.93 -12.74
CA GLY A 31 13.78 -8.05 -12.22
C GLY A 31 14.19 -9.50 -11.96
N GLY A 32 15.37 -9.88 -12.45
CA GLY A 32 15.90 -11.24 -12.36
C GLY A 32 16.11 -11.72 -10.92
N GLY A 33 16.26 -13.02 -10.74
CA GLY A 33 16.31 -13.77 -9.48
C GLY A 33 17.30 -13.33 -8.39
N GLY A 34 18.12 -12.28 -8.60
CA GLY A 34 18.99 -11.70 -7.56
C GLY A 34 18.28 -10.76 -6.57
N ALA A 35 17.04 -10.35 -6.85
CA ALA A 35 16.31 -9.41 -6.00
C ALA A 35 15.85 -10.03 -4.66
N ALA A 36 15.79 -11.35 -4.55
CA ALA A 36 15.30 -12.06 -3.36
C ALA A 36 16.41 -12.45 -2.35
N GLU A 37 17.67 -12.15 -2.61
CA GLU A 37 18.78 -12.48 -1.72
C GLU A 37 18.58 -11.84 -0.33
N GLY A 38 18.67 -12.68 0.72
CA GLY A 38 18.46 -12.27 2.11
C GLY A 38 17.00 -12.07 2.53
N LEU A 39 16.02 -12.31 1.63
CA LEU A 39 14.60 -12.34 1.95
C LEU A 39 14.13 -13.79 2.09
N SER A 40 13.23 -14.02 3.06
CA SER A 40 12.60 -15.33 3.28
C SER A 40 11.15 -15.29 2.80
N ASP A 41 10.71 -16.36 2.13
CA ASP A 41 9.30 -16.55 1.82
C ASP A 41 8.51 -16.84 3.10
N VAL A 42 7.39 -16.15 3.28
CA VAL A 42 6.46 -16.34 4.39
C VAL A 42 5.07 -16.61 3.81
N TRP A 43 4.32 -17.45 4.50
CA TRP A 43 2.95 -17.78 4.16
C TRP A 43 2.01 -17.41 5.30
N ILE A 44 0.96 -16.66 4.96
CA ILE A 44 -0.04 -16.18 5.91
C ILE A 44 -1.37 -16.84 5.54
N GLU A 45 -1.87 -17.68 6.43
CA GLU A 45 -3.11 -18.45 6.21
C GLU A 45 -4.22 -17.90 7.10
N PHE A 46 -5.39 -17.69 6.52
CA PHE A 46 -6.58 -17.26 7.25
C PHE A 46 -7.86 -17.66 6.50
N THR A 47 -9.01 -17.50 7.16
CA THR A 47 -10.32 -17.68 6.53
C THR A 47 -10.90 -16.31 6.16
N SER A 48 -11.11 -16.08 4.86
CA SER A 48 -11.75 -14.85 4.36
C SER A 48 -13.19 -14.73 4.90
N ARG A 49 -13.58 -13.49 5.20
CA ARG A 49 -14.94 -13.12 5.60
C ARG A 49 -15.55 -12.06 4.68
N ALA A 50 -14.74 -11.47 3.82
CA ALA A 50 -15.18 -10.45 2.86
C ALA A 50 -16.00 -11.03 1.69
N ASP A 51 -15.84 -12.33 1.47
CA ASP A 51 -16.62 -13.18 0.56
C ASP A 51 -17.28 -14.31 1.37
N ALA A 52 -17.82 -15.33 0.68
CA ALA A 52 -18.16 -16.58 1.36
C ALA A 52 -16.93 -17.13 2.09
N PRO A 53 -17.08 -17.65 3.33
CA PRO A 53 -15.95 -18.15 4.09
C PRO A 53 -15.14 -19.18 3.31
N LYS A 54 -13.90 -18.86 3.02
CA LYS A 54 -12.97 -19.73 2.27
C LYS A 54 -11.55 -19.56 2.79
N PRO A 55 -10.73 -20.63 2.74
CA PRO A 55 -9.33 -20.53 3.10
C PRO A 55 -8.59 -19.62 2.10
N VAL A 56 -7.73 -18.78 2.63
CA VAL A 56 -6.84 -17.88 1.88
C VAL A 56 -5.43 -18.10 2.37
N ARG A 57 -4.49 -18.11 1.43
CA ARG A 57 -3.06 -18.19 1.67
C ARG A 57 -2.37 -17.07 0.93
N LEU A 58 -1.75 -16.15 1.66
CA LEU A 58 -0.98 -15.05 1.10
C LEU A 58 0.50 -15.40 1.11
N HIS A 59 1.17 -15.08 0.02
CA HIS A 59 2.61 -15.07 -0.08
C HIS A 59 3.15 -13.72 0.41
N ALA A 60 4.22 -13.75 1.18
CA ALA A 60 4.91 -12.55 1.66
C ALA A 60 6.42 -12.79 1.66
N LEU A 61 7.18 -11.71 1.64
CA LEU A 61 8.63 -11.70 1.78
C LEU A 61 9.01 -11.04 3.09
N TRP A 62 9.87 -11.70 3.86
CA TRP A 62 10.38 -11.19 5.12
C TRP A 62 11.86 -10.83 5.01
N LEU A 63 12.22 -9.63 5.43
CA LEU A 63 13.59 -9.13 5.53
C LEU A 63 13.86 -8.72 6.99
N PRO A 64 14.50 -9.62 7.79
CA PRO A 64 14.74 -9.37 9.21
C PRO A 64 15.84 -8.33 9.44
N GLN A 65 15.81 -7.67 10.59
CA GLN A 65 16.94 -6.92 11.13
C GLN A 65 17.78 -7.81 12.05
N ALA A 66 19.06 -7.48 12.20
CA ALA A 66 19.94 -8.16 13.14
C ALA A 66 19.51 -7.97 14.60
N ARG A 67 18.90 -6.82 14.92
CA ARG A 67 18.39 -6.50 16.26
C ARG A 67 17.02 -7.12 16.47
N ALA A 68 16.85 -7.87 17.55
CA ALA A 68 15.57 -8.50 17.91
C ALA A 68 14.46 -7.49 18.30
N ASP A 69 14.84 -6.27 18.73
CA ASP A 69 13.96 -5.18 19.12
C ASP A 69 13.73 -4.14 18.00
N ALA A 70 14.17 -4.43 16.79
CA ALA A 70 13.99 -3.56 15.65
C ALA A 70 12.50 -3.29 15.38
N PRO A 71 12.13 -2.06 14.98
CA PRO A 71 10.77 -1.79 14.53
C PRO A 71 10.44 -2.64 13.29
N VAL A 72 9.21 -3.10 13.21
CA VAL A 72 8.72 -3.90 12.08
C VAL A 72 7.82 -3.07 11.19
N LEU A 73 7.90 -3.27 9.89
CA LEU A 73 7.18 -2.51 8.89
C LEU A 73 6.45 -3.45 7.93
N LEU A 74 5.13 -3.28 7.82
CA LEU A 74 4.34 -3.91 6.77
C LEU A 74 4.38 -3.04 5.51
N TYR A 75 4.93 -3.58 4.43
CA TYR A 75 4.98 -2.96 3.13
C TYR A 75 3.82 -3.44 2.25
N LEU A 76 3.03 -2.51 1.75
CA LEU A 76 1.86 -2.70 0.88
C LEU A 76 2.18 -2.13 -0.51
N HIS A 77 2.29 -3.02 -1.49
CA HIS A 77 2.69 -2.66 -2.85
C HIS A 77 1.54 -1.99 -3.65
N GLY A 78 1.88 -1.35 -4.75
CA GLY A 78 0.94 -0.76 -5.68
C GLY A 78 0.30 -1.77 -6.63
N ALA A 79 -0.37 -1.25 -7.67
CA ALA A 79 -0.93 -2.06 -8.75
C ALA A 79 0.17 -2.75 -9.58
N ARG A 80 -0.21 -3.74 -10.35
CA ARG A 80 0.49 -4.48 -11.42
C ARG A 80 1.31 -5.66 -10.94
N TRP A 81 2.50 -5.47 -10.36
CA TRP A 81 3.47 -6.53 -10.12
C TRP A 81 3.39 -7.10 -8.72
N ASP A 82 3.97 -8.28 -8.55
CA ASP A 82 4.09 -8.96 -7.25
C ASP A 82 5.06 -8.23 -6.28
N VAL A 83 5.09 -8.69 -5.04
CA VAL A 83 5.94 -8.13 -3.97
C VAL A 83 7.44 -8.26 -4.31
N ARG A 84 7.84 -9.26 -5.09
CA ARG A 84 9.24 -9.45 -5.52
C ARG A 84 9.74 -8.26 -6.32
N SER A 85 8.87 -7.63 -7.11
CA SER A 85 9.18 -6.41 -7.86
C SER A 85 9.44 -5.19 -6.96
N SER A 86 9.03 -5.26 -5.70
CA SER A 86 9.18 -4.18 -4.71
C SER A 86 10.35 -4.39 -3.73
N THR A 87 11.13 -5.45 -3.90
CA THR A 87 12.24 -5.78 -2.98
C THR A 87 13.24 -4.66 -2.80
N HIS A 88 13.46 -3.85 -3.84
CA HIS A 88 14.33 -2.67 -3.77
C HIS A 88 13.81 -1.63 -2.76
N ARG A 89 12.47 -1.41 -2.64
CA ARG A 89 11.89 -0.52 -1.61
C ARG A 89 11.98 -1.15 -0.23
N MET A 90 11.73 -2.45 -0.11
CA MET A 90 11.89 -3.16 1.15
C MET A 90 13.31 -3.03 1.69
N ARG A 91 14.33 -3.22 0.86
CA ARG A 91 15.76 -3.06 1.23
C ARG A 91 16.06 -1.64 1.70
N ARG A 92 15.55 -0.62 1.02
CA ARG A 92 15.75 0.77 1.43
C ARG A 92 15.12 1.08 2.77
N MET A 93 13.95 0.53 3.07
CA MET A 93 13.34 0.66 4.41
C MET A 93 14.13 -0.14 5.46
N HIS A 94 14.67 -1.30 5.08
CA HIS A 94 15.58 -2.07 5.94
C HIS A 94 16.86 -1.29 6.28
N GLU A 95 17.46 -0.61 5.30
CA GLU A 95 18.61 0.29 5.50
C GLU A 95 18.29 1.48 6.43
N LEU A 96 17.03 1.80 6.63
CA LEU A 96 16.54 2.82 7.57
C LEU A 96 16.24 2.26 8.97
N GLY A 97 16.46 0.96 9.20
CA GLY A 97 16.38 0.32 10.50
C GLY A 97 15.13 -0.52 10.75
N PHE A 98 14.28 -0.75 9.74
CA PHE A 98 13.08 -1.59 9.86
C PHE A 98 13.36 -3.05 9.49
N ALA A 99 12.82 -4.01 10.23
CA ALA A 99 12.53 -5.33 9.68
C ALA A 99 11.27 -5.20 8.81
N VAL A 100 11.26 -5.78 7.60
CA VAL A 100 10.23 -5.50 6.61
C VAL A 100 9.50 -6.76 6.18
N LEU A 101 8.16 -6.76 6.28
CA LEU A 101 7.26 -7.75 5.69
C LEU A 101 6.58 -7.10 4.48
N GLY A 102 6.81 -7.62 3.28
CA GLY A 102 6.04 -7.25 2.09
C GLY A 102 5.07 -8.36 1.74
N VAL A 103 3.82 -8.06 1.45
CA VAL A 103 2.78 -9.06 1.18
C VAL A 103 2.21 -8.91 -0.23
N ASP A 104 1.97 -10.03 -0.91
CA ASP A 104 1.14 -10.12 -2.10
C ASP A 104 -0.33 -10.24 -1.71
N TYR A 105 -1.18 -9.36 -2.20
CA TYR A 105 -2.64 -9.53 -2.07
C TYR A 105 -3.12 -10.73 -2.88
N ARG A 106 -4.30 -11.27 -2.57
CA ARG A 106 -4.98 -12.24 -3.45
C ARG A 106 -4.97 -11.77 -4.91
N GLY A 107 -4.67 -12.68 -5.83
CA GLY A 107 -4.55 -12.38 -7.25
C GLY A 107 -3.17 -11.89 -7.70
N PHE A 108 -2.22 -11.69 -6.77
CA PHE A 108 -0.85 -11.32 -7.07
C PHE A 108 0.13 -12.43 -6.69
N GLY A 109 1.22 -12.51 -7.46
CA GLY A 109 2.35 -13.41 -7.20
C GLY A 109 1.92 -14.85 -6.94
N GLN A 110 2.30 -15.37 -5.76
CA GLN A 110 1.99 -16.72 -5.34
C GLN A 110 0.83 -16.81 -4.34
N SER A 111 0.17 -15.68 -4.03
CA SER A 111 -1.02 -15.65 -3.18
C SER A 111 -2.21 -16.35 -3.83
N THR A 112 -3.21 -16.71 -3.02
CA THR A 112 -4.46 -17.34 -3.52
C THR A 112 -4.96 -16.62 -4.76
N PRO A 113 -5.21 -17.35 -5.89
CA PRO A 113 -5.67 -16.75 -7.12
C PRO A 113 -7.05 -16.09 -6.98
N GLY A 114 -7.30 -15.07 -7.79
CA GLY A 114 -8.58 -14.39 -7.86
C GLY A 114 -8.44 -12.96 -8.36
N LEU A 115 -9.54 -12.33 -8.72
CA LEU A 115 -9.54 -10.92 -9.06
C LEU A 115 -9.64 -10.10 -7.77
N PRO A 116 -8.63 -9.28 -7.44
CA PRO A 116 -8.63 -8.47 -6.22
C PRO A 116 -9.72 -7.39 -6.26
N SER A 117 -10.12 -6.91 -5.07
CA SER A 117 -10.96 -5.73 -4.89
C SER A 117 -10.44 -4.91 -3.72
N GLU A 118 -10.93 -3.68 -3.57
CA GLU A 118 -10.59 -2.82 -2.42
C GLU A 118 -10.85 -3.54 -1.08
N THR A 119 -12.01 -4.21 -0.95
CA THR A 119 -12.36 -4.95 0.26
C THR A 119 -11.45 -6.15 0.50
N LEU A 120 -11.14 -6.93 -0.56
CA LEU A 120 -10.27 -8.10 -0.45
C LEU A 120 -8.83 -7.70 -0.12
N ALA A 121 -8.30 -6.66 -0.74
CA ALA A 121 -6.95 -6.17 -0.47
C ALA A 121 -6.80 -5.61 0.96
N LEU A 122 -7.86 -4.98 1.50
CA LEU A 122 -7.88 -4.55 2.89
C LEU A 122 -7.86 -5.74 3.86
N GLU A 123 -8.68 -6.76 3.60
CA GLU A 123 -8.72 -7.97 4.43
C GLU A 123 -7.36 -8.69 4.41
N ASP A 124 -6.70 -8.76 3.25
CA ASP A 124 -5.36 -9.33 3.11
C ASP A 124 -4.31 -8.53 3.91
N ALA A 125 -4.40 -7.20 3.87
CA ALA A 125 -3.53 -6.32 4.65
C ALA A 125 -3.77 -6.46 6.15
N GLN A 126 -5.03 -6.63 6.58
CA GLN A 126 -5.40 -6.91 7.98
C GLN A 126 -4.82 -8.25 8.45
N ALA A 127 -4.92 -9.31 7.63
CA ALA A 127 -4.35 -10.61 7.95
C ALA A 127 -2.82 -10.53 8.09
N ALA A 128 -2.15 -9.81 7.18
CA ALA A 128 -0.70 -9.59 7.26
C ALA A 128 -0.31 -8.76 8.50
N TRP A 129 -1.10 -7.76 8.88
CA TRP A 129 -0.89 -6.98 10.10
C TRP A 129 -1.03 -7.82 11.36
N GLN A 130 -2.05 -8.66 11.42
CA GLN A 130 -2.29 -9.57 12.55
C GLN A 130 -1.17 -10.62 12.66
N TRP A 131 -0.72 -11.16 11.53
CA TRP A 131 0.41 -12.08 11.48
C TRP A 131 1.66 -11.39 12.04
N LEU A 132 1.98 -10.18 11.57
CA LEU A 132 3.15 -9.43 12.04
C LEU A 132 3.07 -9.14 13.55
N ALA A 133 1.88 -8.80 14.06
CA ALA A 133 1.63 -8.61 15.48
C ALA A 133 1.87 -9.88 16.30
N SER A 134 1.47 -11.04 15.78
CA SER A 134 1.66 -12.33 16.44
C SER A 134 3.13 -12.77 16.49
N GLN A 135 3.89 -12.50 15.44
CA GLN A 135 5.31 -12.84 15.34
C GLN A 135 6.21 -11.86 16.12
N HIS A 136 5.82 -10.58 16.19
CA HIS A 136 6.59 -9.51 16.83
C HIS A 136 5.75 -8.71 17.83
N PRO A 137 5.24 -9.33 18.91
CA PRO A 137 4.22 -8.72 19.79
C PRO A 137 4.73 -7.50 20.58
N ARG A 138 6.05 -7.35 20.72
CA ARG A 138 6.67 -6.23 21.45
C ARG A 138 7.29 -5.16 20.57
N ALA A 139 7.45 -5.42 19.27
CA ALA A 139 8.05 -4.47 18.36
C ALA A 139 7.05 -3.37 17.97
N PRO A 140 7.46 -2.10 17.92
CA PRO A 140 6.64 -1.04 17.34
C PRO A 140 6.40 -1.34 15.85
N ARG A 141 5.13 -1.25 15.43
CA ARG A 141 4.69 -1.64 14.09
C ARG A 141 4.36 -0.44 13.23
N TYR A 142 4.90 -0.44 12.03
CA TYR A 142 4.75 0.63 11.04
C TYR A 142 4.09 0.12 9.77
N LEU A 143 3.42 1.02 9.07
CA LEU A 143 2.85 0.76 7.74
C LEU A 143 3.59 1.58 6.69
N PHE A 144 3.87 0.98 5.54
CA PHE A 144 4.32 1.67 4.35
C PHE A 144 3.48 1.26 3.16
N GLY A 145 2.78 2.22 2.55
CA GLY A 145 2.00 2.02 1.33
C GLY A 145 2.58 2.79 0.15
N HIS A 146 2.76 2.10 -0.99
CA HIS A 146 3.16 2.72 -2.24
C HIS A 146 2.01 2.74 -3.24
N SER A 147 1.73 3.89 -3.88
CA SER A 147 0.72 4.01 -4.92
C SER A 147 -0.65 3.51 -4.43
N LEU A 148 -1.28 2.52 -5.08
CA LEU A 148 -2.53 1.89 -4.63
C LEU A 148 -2.43 1.37 -3.18
N GLY A 149 -1.28 0.79 -2.81
CA GLY A 149 -1.00 0.34 -1.45
C GLY A 149 -1.06 1.46 -0.41
N SER A 150 -0.88 2.73 -0.81
CA SER A 150 -1.02 3.87 0.11
C SER A 150 -2.45 4.04 0.61
N ALA A 151 -3.44 3.86 -0.25
CA ALA A 151 -4.85 3.94 0.14
C ALA A 151 -5.25 2.76 1.05
N ILE A 152 -4.71 1.56 0.78
CA ILE A 152 -4.90 0.38 1.65
C ILE A 152 -4.27 0.63 3.02
N ALA A 153 -3.02 1.16 3.06
CA ALA A 153 -2.32 1.48 4.29
C ALA A 153 -3.04 2.53 5.13
N VAL A 154 -3.56 3.60 4.50
CA VAL A 154 -4.35 4.64 5.16
C VAL A 154 -5.61 4.04 5.78
N ARG A 155 -6.33 3.21 5.04
CA ARG A 155 -7.54 2.59 5.53
C ARG A 155 -7.26 1.64 6.69
N LEU A 156 -6.26 0.77 6.58
CA LEU A 156 -5.84 -0.12 7.65
C LEU A 156 -5.44 0.67 8.90
N ALA A 157 -4.63 1.73 8.76
CA ALA A 157 -4.21 2.58 9.87
C ALA A 157 -5.38 3.31 10.56
N GLY A 158 -6.49 3.53 9.87
CA GLY A 158 -7.72 4.07 10.45
C GLY A 158 -8.60 3.05 11.18
N GLU A 159 -8.32 1.75 11.01
CA GLU A 159 -9.11 0.64 11.58
C GLU A 159 -8.40 -0.08 12.73
N VAL A 160 -7.08 0.13 12.91
CA VAL A 160 -6.29 -0.48 13.98
C VAL A 160 -5.65 0.59 14.86
N ASP A 161 -5.51 0.31 16.17
CA ASP A 161 -5.02 1.30 17.14
C ASP A 161 -3.52 1.19 17.47
N ASP A 162 -2.83 0.19 16.94
CA ASP A 162 -1.47 -0.19 17.32
C ASP A 162 -0.40 0.15 16.26
N VAL A 163 -0.70 1.13 15.41
CA VAL A 163 0.23 1.67 14.40
C VAL A 163 1.12 2.71 15.05
N ALA A 164 2.43 2.46 15.08
CA ALA A 164 3.45 3.40 15.60
C ALA A 164 3.75 4.54 14.60
N GLY A 165 3.53 4.33 13.31
CA GLY A 165 3.68 5.34 12.27
C GLY A 165 3.24 4.82 10.90
N LEU A 166 2.76 5.74 10.06
CA LEU A 166 2.31 5.49 8.69
C LEU A 166 3.17 6.26 7.69
N ILE A 167 3.68 5.57 6.69
CA ILE A 167 4.41 6.15 5.56
C ILE A 167 3.62 5.88 4.29
N VAL A 168 3.38 6.90 3.47
CA VAL A 168 2.75 6.75 2.15
C VAL A 168 3.59 7.42 1.08
N GLU A 169 3.87 6.70 -0.01
CA GLU A 169 4.64 7.18 -1.14
C GLU A 169 3.80 7.18 -2.42
N GLY A 170 3.82 8.29 -3.19
CA GLY A 170 3.05 8.40 -4.42
C GLY A 170 1.55 8.24 -4.18
N SER A 171 1.06 8.83 -3.08
CA SER A 171 -0.31 8.68 -2.57
C SER A 171 -1.30 9.63 -3.26
N PHE A 172 -2.58 9.33 -3.09
CA PHE A 172 -3.69 10.09 -3.66
C PHE A 172 -4.88 10.13 -2.68
N THR A 173 -5.85 10.99 -2.94
CA THR A 173 -7.06 11.14 -2.12
C THR A 173 -8.14 10.11 -2.45
N SER A 174 -8.34 9.80 -3.76
CA SER A 174 -9.26 8.77 -4.24
C SER A 174 -8.95 8.37 -5.69
N ILE A 175 -9.44 7.22 -6.15
CA ILE A 175 -9.35 6.86 -7.58
C ILE A 175 -10.10 7.89 -8.44
N ALA A 176 -11.18 8.47 -7.96
CA ALA A 176 -11.90 9.52 -8.68
C ALA A 176 -11.00 10.74 -8.92
N ASP A 177 -10.25 11.19 -7.92
CA ASP A 177 -9.34 12.32 -8.04
C ASP A 177 -8.16 12.01 -8.97
N VAL A 178 -7.65 10.77 -8.96
CA VAL A 178 -6.63 10.32 -9.91
C VAL A 178 -7.17 10.42 -11.34
N VAL A 179 -8.36 9.89 -11.61
CA VAL A 179 -8.99 9.96 -12.94
C VAL A 179 -9.23 11.41 -13.36
N GLN A 180 -9.72 12.26 -12.45
CA GLN A 180 -9.92 13.68 -12.72
C GLN A 180 -8.62 14.43 -13.04
N SER A 181 -7.49 14.01 -12.49
CA SER A 181 -6.17 14.59 -12.78
C SER A 181 -5.62 14.23 -14.16
N MET A 182 -6.23 13.25 -14.85
CA MET A 182 -5.82 12.80 -16.18
C MET A 182 -6.38 13.70 -17.30
N LYS A 183 -5.89 13.54 -18.53
CA LYS A 183 -6.27 14.33 -19.71
C LYS A 183 -7.80 14.39 -19.96
N TRP A 184 -8.54 13.35 -19.60
CA TRP A 184 -9.99 13.24 -19.78
C TRP A 184 -10.78 13.44 -18.47
N GLY A 185 -10.16 14.01 -17.45
CA GLY A 185 -10.72 14.17 -16.09
C GLY A 185 -11.97 15.08 -16.01
N TRP A 186 -12.28 15.83 -17.07
CA TRP A 186 -13.50 16.63 -17.17
C TRP A 186 -14.78 15.77 -17.34
N LEU A 187 -14.65 14.48 -17.70
CA LEU A 187 -15.80 13.59 -17.79
C LEU A 187 -16.33 13.24 -16.38
N PRO A 188 -17.64 13.29 -16.12
CA PRO A 188 -18.23 13.04 -14.83
C PRO A 188 -18.32 11.52 -14.53
N VAL A 189 -17.18 10.83 -14.47
CA VAL A 189 -17.11 9.37 -14.26
C VAL A 189 -17.12 8.96 -12.78
N ALA A 190 -16.93 9.89 -11.85
CA ALA A 190 -16.86 9.61 -10.42
C ALA A 190 -18.02 8.76 -9.87
N PRO A 191 -19.31 8.98 -10.26
CA PRO A 191 -20.42 8.13 -9.80
C PRO A 191 -20.37 6.68 -10.28
N LEU A 192 -19.59 6.39 -11.33
CA LEU A 192 -19.43 5.05 -11.89
C LEU A 192 -18.30 4.27 -11.25
N ILE A 193 -17.46 4.91 -10.42
CA ILE A 193 -16.30 4.27 -9.79
C ILE A 193 -16.78 3.44 -8.61
N THR A 194 -16.59 2.11 -8.71
CA THR A 194 -16.96 1.12 -7.70
C THR A 194 -15.83 0.87 -6.71
N GLN A 195 -14.59 0.84 -7.20
CA GLN A 195 -13.36 0.67 -6.40
C GLN A 195 -12.80 2.05 -6.06
N ARG A 196 -13.30 2.65 -4.96
CA ARG A 196 -13.09 4.08 -4.68
C ARG A 196 -11.70 4.40 -4.12
N PHE A 197 -11.15 3.53 -3.28
CA PHE A 197 -9.90 3.79 -2.56
C PHE A 197 -9.86 5.21 -1.99
N ASP A 198 -10.90 5.59 -1.25
CA ASP A 198 -11.08 6.94 -0.71
C ASP A 198 -10.19 7.15 0.54
N ALA A 199 -8.89 7.28 0.28
CA ALA A 199 -7.91 7.57 1.33
C ALA A 199 -8.17 8.94 1.97
N GLY A 200 -8.70 9.89 1.20
CA GLY A 200 -9.02 11.24 1.68
C GLY A 200 -10.07 11.26 2.78
N ALA A 201 -11.07 10.39 2.71
CA ALA A 201 -12.09 10.25 3.76
C ALA A 201 -11.58 9.45 4.98
N GLN A 202 -10.60 8.56 4.77
CA GLN A 202 -10.08 7.70 5.83
C GLN A 202 -8.94 8.33 6.63
N ILE A 203 -8.14 9.21 6.02
CA ILE A 203 -6.93 9.78 6.64
C ILE A 203 -7.21 10.55 7.93
N GLU A 204 -8.39 11.14 8.07
CA GLU A 204 -8.79 11.86 9.28
C GLU A 204 -8.95 10.95 10.51
N ARG A 205 -9.12 9.63 10.29
CA ARG A 205 -9.22 8.63 11.36
C ARG A 205 -7.86 8.11 11.82
N VAL A 206 -6.82 8.35 11.03
CA VAL A 206 -5.46 7.91 11.35
C VAL A 206 -4.92 8.71 12.51
N LYS A 207 -4.62 8.03 13.62
CA LYS A 207 -4.06 8.62 14.84
C LYS A 207 -2.54 8.61 14.86
N ALA A 208 -1.94 7.64 14.16
CA ALA A 208 -0.49 7.47 14.07
C ALA A 208 0.18 8.65 13.34
N PRO A 209 1.41 9.01 13.71
CA PRO A 209 2.19 9.99 12.96
C PRO A 209 2.31 9.58 11.48
N LEU A 210 2.15 10.56 10.57
CA LEU A 210 2.05 10.36 9.11
C LEU A 210 3.22 11.00 8.37
N LEU A 211 3.96 10.20 7.61
CA LEU A 211 4.93 10.68 6.62
C LEU A 211 4.35 10.50 5.21
N VAL A 212 4.13 11.60 4.51
CA VAL A 212 3.76 11.59 3.08
C VAL A 212 4.98 11.95 2.26
N VAL A 213 5.38 11.06 1.34
CA VAL A 213 6.50 11.29 0.44
C VAL A 213 6.02 11.27 -1.00
N HIS A 214 6.46 12.23 -1.80
CA HIS A 214 6.07 12.32 -3.21
C HIS A 214 7.24 12.79 -4.08
N GLY A 215 7.37 12.22 -5.28
CA GLY A 215 8.36 12.66 -6.25
C GLY A 215 7.88 13.90 -7.00
N SER A 216 8.72 14.92 -7.16
CA SER A 216 8.36 16.16 -7.86
C SER A 216 8.06 15.94 -9.35
N GLN A 217 8.56 14.84 -9.94
CA GLN A 217 8.36 14.46 -11.34
C GLN A 217 7.41 13.25 -11.49
N ASP A 218 6.59 12.96 -10.48
CA ASP A 218 5.57 11.92 -10.60
C ASP A 218 4.48 12.34 -11.59
N ARG A 219 4.49 11.67 -12.78
CA ARG A 219 3.52 11.92 -13.86
C ARG A 219 2.33 10.97 -13.83
N LEU A 220 2.39 9.92 -13.00
CA LEU A 220 1.30 8.96 -12.85
C LEU A 220 0.29 9.44 -11.80
N ILE A 221 0.79 9.79 -10.62
CA ILE A 221 0.02 10.39 -9.54
C ILE A 221 0.63 11.77 -9.26
N GLN A 222 -0.11 12.83 -9.57
CA GLN A 222 0.39 14.19 -9.42
C GLN A 222 0.70 14.50 -7.94
N PRO A 223 1.82 15.18 -7.62
CA PRO A 223 2.20 15.52 -6.24
C PRO A 223 1.12 16.30 -5.47
N ALA A 224 0.28 17.03 -6.19
CA ALA A 224 -0.86 17.75 -5.61
C ALA A 224 -1.85 16.82 -4.88
N LEU A 225 -2.03 15.56 -5.37
CA LEU A 225 -2.92 14.59 -4.72
C LEU A 225 -2.34 14.10 -3.38
N GLY A 226 -1.03 13.84 -3.32
CA GLY A 226 -0.35 13.53 -2.07
C GLY A 226 -0.37 14.70 -1.09
N ARG A 227 -0.23 15.93 -1.57
CA ARG A 227 -0.36 17.14 -0.77
C ARG A 227 -1.76 17.29 -0.21
N ALA A 228 -2.79 17.08 -1.02
CA ALA A 228 -4.18 17.14 -0.57
C ALA A 228 -4.50 16.07 0.49
N LEU A 229 -3.93 14.86 0.36
CA LEU A 229 -4.04 13.82 1.39
C LEU A 229 -3.37 14.27 2.71
N TYR A 230 -2.14 14.80 2.61
CA TYR A 230 -1.41 15.33 3.76
C TYR A 230 -2.19 16.43 4.50
N GLU A 231 -2.79 17.36 3.78
CA GLU A 231 -3.54 18.47 4.37
C GLU A 231 -4.73 18.01 5.20
N ARG A 232 -5.43 16.95 4.76
CA ARG A 232 -6.59 16.37 5.46
C ARG A 232 -6.23 15.61 6.73
N ALA A 233 -5.01 15.12 6.86
CA ALA A 233 -4.59 14.37 8.06
C ALA A 233 -4.57 15.26 9.30
N ARG A 234 -4.99 14.70 10.45
CA ARG A 234 -5.05 15.41 11.74
C ARG A 234 -3.93 15.03 12.71
N SER A 235 -3.31 13.86 12.49
CA SER A 235 -2.18 13.38 13.30
C SER A 235 -0.92 14.21 13.08
N PRO A 236 0.09 14.11 13.97
CA PRO A 236 1.43 14.65 13.68
C PRO A 236 1.89 14.19 12.32
N LYS A 237 2.38 15.12 11.48
CA LYS A 237 2.63 14.78 10.06
C LYS A 237 3.77 15.56 9.45
N ARG A 238 4.44 14.95 8.48
CA ARG A 238 5.45 15.58 7.65
C ARG A 238 5.19 15.26 6.17
N PHE A 239 5.40 16.25 5.30
CA PHE A 239 5.38 16.08 3.85
C PHE A 239 6.78 16.26 3.29
N VAL A 240 7.23 15.31 2.47
CA VAL A 240 8.52 15.36 1.79
C VAL A 240 8.28 15.32 0.28
N LEU A 241 8.65 16.40 -0.41
CA LEU A 241 8.72 16.43 -1.88
C LEU A 241 10.16 16.08 -2.28
N VAL A 242 10.34 14.95 -2.93
CA VAL A 242 11.65 14.49 -3.40
C VAL A 242 11.90 15.06 -4.78
N GLU A 243 12.86 15.99 -4.86
CA GLU A 243 13.20 16.62 -6.12
C GLU A 243 13.80 15.60 -7.10
N GLY A 244 13.35 15.63 -8.36
CA GLY A 244 13.71 14.66 -9.40
C GLY A 244 13.11 13.25 -9.21
N GLY A 245 12.37 13.01 -8.12
CA GLY A 245 11.69 11.74 -7.88
C GLY A 245 10.52 11.52 -8.84
N THR A 246 10.40 10.31 -9.38
CA THR A 246 9.28 9.84 -10.20
C THR A 246 8.44 8.82 -9.43
N HIS A 247 7.29 8.39 -9.96
CA HIS A 247 6.44 7.37 -9.32
C HIS A 247 7.19 6.08 -8.93
N HIS A 248 8.26 5.75 -9.66
CA HIS A 248 8.97 4.49 -9.47
C HIS A 248 10.28 4.59 -8.69
N ASN A 249 10.92 5.77 -8.65
CA ASN A 249 12.26 5.92 -8.05
C ASN A 249 12.33 6.87 -6.85
N THR A 250 11.20 7.46 -6.41
CA THR A 250 11.15 8.43 -5.31
C THR A 250 11.85 7.91 -4.05
N ASN A 251 11.60 6.67 -3.65
CA ASN A 251 12.27 6.04 -2.52
C ASN A 251 13.81 5.94 -2.70
N ALA A 252 14.27 5.72 -3.94
CA ALA A 252 15.69 5.64 -4.25
C ALA A 252 16.38 7.01 -4.19
N VAL A 253 15.79 7.99 -4.87
CA VAL A 253 16.33 9.36 -4.96
C VAL A 253 16.26 10.06 -3.60
N GLY A 254 15.18 9.82 -2.85
CA GLY A 254 14.86 10.49 -1.59
C GLY A 254 15.45 9.85 -0.33
N GLN A 255 16.34 8.85 -0.39
CA GLN A 255 16.76 8.06 0.78
C GLN A 255 17.26 8.92 1.95
N ALA A 256 17.99 10.01 1.69
CA ALA A 256 18.45 10.94 2.73
C ALA A 256 17.27 11.67 3.41
N ALA A 257 16.32 12.16 2.61
CA ALA A 257 15.12 12.83 3.11
C ALA A 257 14.19 11.88 3.90
N TYR A 258 14.10 10.62 3.47
CA TYR A 258 13.42 9.57 4.24
C TYR A 258 14.06 9.36 5.60
N ARG A 259 15.40 9.22 5.65
CA ARG A 259 16.15 9.02 6.91
C ARG A 259 15.88 10.15 7.88
N GLU A 260 15.99 11.39 7.43
CA GLU A 260 15.75 12.57 8.25
C GLU A 260 14.30 12.61 8.78
N ALA A 261 13.32 12.47 7.88
CA ALA A 261 11.90 12.54 8.22
C ALA A 261 11.46 11.41 9.18
N ILE A 262 11.97 10.19 8.98
CA ILE A 262 11.70 9.04 9.84
C ILE A 262 12.33 9.23 11.22
N ALA A 263 13.57 9.71 11.29
CA ALA A 263 14.24 9.98 12.56
C ALA A 263 13.52 11.07 13.36
N GLU A 264 13.09 12.14 12.69
CA GLU A 264 12.39 13.26 13.33
C GLU A 264 10.98 12.88 13.78
N LEU A 265 10.20 12.22 12.91
CA LEU A 265 8.78 11.97 13.16
C LEU A 265 8.55 10.72 14.01
N PHE A 266 9.36 9.68 13.83
CA PHE A 266 9.16 8.37 14.45
C PHE A 266 10.25 8.00 15.48
N GLY A 267 11.35 8.75 15.54
CA GLY A 267 12.49 8.42 16.39
C GLY A 267 13.29 7.20 15.93
N VAL A 268 12.97 6.63 14.76
CA VAL A 268 13.65 5.44 14.21
C VAL A 268 14.95 5.88 13.54
N ARG A 269 16.05 5.23 13.90
CA ARG A 269 17.38 5.48 13.32
C ARG A 269 18.02 4.16 12.89
N ALA A 270 18.67 4.18 11.73
CA ALA A 270 19.52 3.08 11.33
C ALA A 270 20.67 2.95 12.35
N THR A 271 20.87 1.75 12.87
CA THR A 271 22.06 1.39 13.63
C THR A 271 23.05 0.76 12.66
N TYR A 272 24.19 1.39 12.46
CA TYR A 272 25.33 0.88 11.70
C TYR A 272 26.07 -0.18 12.50
#